data_e0b33024311ec023e4056d4c62caa7bb
#
_entry.id   e0b33024311ec023e4056d4c62caa7bb
#
_cell.length_a   1.000
_cell.length_b   1.000
_cell.length_c   1.000
_cell.angle_alpha   90.00
_cell.angle_beta   90.00
_cell.angle_gamma   90.00
#
_symmetry.space_group_name_H-M   'P 1'
#
loop_
_entity.id
_entity.type
_entity.pdbx_description
1 polymer ?
#
loop_
_entity_poly.entity_id
_entity_poly.type
_entity_poly.pdbx_seq_one_letter_code
_entity_poly.pdbx_strand_id
1 'polypeptide(L)'
;MGSGNNRSTPESAQVERSEELVDRFLDAIWMERGLSKNTLGAYRADLMTLGRGLSENNKSIEQADKADLLDFIAKRVELGAKPRSTARQLSSFRRFFRYIMREGMRDSDPTAEIEMPRIGRSLPKTLSEDEVDALLNAPNTDE
;
A
#
# COMPACT_ATOMS: atom_id res chain seq x y z
N MET A 1 25.76 -20.98 12.86
CA MET A 1 25.42 -20.72 12.75
C MET A 1 24.73 -20.31 12.72
N GLY A 2 24.63 -20.30 12.51
CA GLY A 2 24.04 -19.84 12.24
C GLY A 2 23.33 -19.62 12.44
N SER A 3 22.94 -19.81 12.73
CA SER A 3 22.08 -19.58 12.84
C SER A 3 21.70 -18.53 12.74
N GLY A 4 22.03 -18.13 13.02
CA GLY A 4 21.49 -16.98 12.94
C GLY A 4 21.09 -16.60 11.70
N ASN A 5 21.28 -17.09 10.96
CA ASN A 5 21.03 -16.75 9.80
C ASN A 5 19.90 -17.12 9.31
N ASN A 6 19.43 -17.89 9.78
CA ASN A 6 18.41 -18.38 9.26
C ASN A 6 17.41 -17.45 8.99
N ARG A 7 17.09 -16.59 9.76
CA ARG A 7 16.06 -15.76 9.48
C ARG A 7 16.46 -14.71 8.57
N SER A 8 17.60 -14.70 8.13
CA SER A 8 18.05 -13.63 7.31
C SER A 8 18.13 -13.94 5.87
N THR A 9 17.17 -14.67 5.34
CA THR A 9 17.12 -14.80 3.90
C THR A 9 16.86 -13.43 3.32
N PRO A 10 17.28 -13.17 2.09
CA PRO A 10 17.02 -11.88 1.48
C PRO A 10 15.55 -11.55 1.46
N GLU A 11 14.71 -12.52 1.19
CA GLU A 11 13.28 -12.28 1.16
C GLU A 11 12.75 -11.91 2.53
N SER A 12 13.16 -12.62 3.58
CA SER A 12 12.76 -12.30 4.93
C SER A 12 13.20 -10.91 5.36
N ALA A 13 14.44 -10.56 5.01
CA ALA A 13 14.94 -9.25 5.37
C ALA A 13 14.14 -8.14 4.71
N GLN A 14 13.70 -8.37 3.47
CA GLN A 14 12.91 -7.37 2.78
C GLN A 14 11.53 -7.23 3.41
N VAL A 15 10.93 -8.34 3.84
CA VAL A 15 9.63 -8.26 4.50
C VAL A 15 9.75 -7.50 5.81
N GLU A 16 10.81 -7.76 6.59
CA GLU A 16 11.02 -7.07 7.84
C GLU A 16 11.21 -5.57 7.63
N ARG A 17 11.97 -5.23 6.61
CA ARG A 17 12.18 -3.81 6.29
C ARG A 17 10.87 -3.14 5.92
N SER A 18 10.08 -3.82 5.09
CA SER A 18 8.78 -3.28 4.70
C SER A 18 7.88 -3.09 5.91
N GLU A 19 7.86 -4.05 6.81
CA GLU A 19 7.03 -3.97 8.00
C GLU A 19 7.44 -2.79 8.86
N GLU A 20 8.73 -2.59 9.03
CA GLU A 20 9.22 -1.49 9.83
C GLU A 20 8.77 -0.15 9.25
N LEU A 21 8.89 0.00 7.95
CA LEU A 21 8.51 1.26 7.32
C LEU A 21 7.01 1.47 7.34
N VAL A 22 6.25 0.41 7.15
CA VAL A 22 4.81 0.51 7.19
C VAL A 22 4.36 0.92 8.59
N ASP A 23 4.96 0.35 9.63
CA ASP A 23 4.57 0.71 10.98
C ASP A 23 4.89 2.17 11.29
N ARG A 24 6.03 2.66 10.82
CA ARG A 24 6.36 4.08 10.98
C ARG A 24 5.34 4.98 10.28
N PHE A 25 4.95 4.58 9.09
CA PHE A 25 3.96 5.33 8.33
C PHE A 25 2.62 5.37 9.08
N LEU A 26 2.20 4.22 9.61
CA LEU A 26 0.93 4.17 10.31
C LEU A 26 0.94 5.01 11.57
N ASP A 27 2.05 5.01 12.29
CA ASP A 27 2.17 5.87 13.45
C ASP A 27 2.06 7.34 13.06
N ALA A 28 2.70 7.70 11.96
CA ALA A 28 2.68 9.09 11.52
C ALA A 28 1.27 9.54 11.14
N ILE A 29 0.54 8.74 10.38
CA ILE A 29 -0.79 9.18 9.98
C ILE A 29 -1.78 9.08 11.12
N TRP A 30 -1.58 8.19 12.05
CA TRP A 30 -2.40 8.15 13.25
C TRP A 30 -2.29 9.49 13.99
N MET A 31 -1.07 9.98 14.16
CA MET A 31 -0.87 11.23 14.90
C MET A 31 -1.34 12.44 14.11
N GLU A 32 -1.19 12.41 12.80
CA GLU A 32 -1.55 13.56 11.99
C GLU A 32 -3.03 13.64 11.69
N ARG A 33 -3.69 12.52 11.49
CA ARG A 33 -5.05 12.51 11.00
C ARG A 33 -6.05 11.85 11.93
N GLY A 34 -5.58 11.12 12.92
CA GLY A 34 -6.50 10.50 13.87
C GLY A 34 -7.40 9.47 13.25
N LEU A 35 -6.90 8.70 12.31
CA LEU A 35 -7.70 7.70 11.62
C LEU A 35 -8.07 6.56 12.54
N SER A 36 -9.18 5.90 12.22
CA SER A 36 -9.64 4.79 13.04
C SER A 36 -8.72 3.58 12.93
N LYS A 37 -8.82 2.69 13.88
CA LYS A 37 -8.07 1.45 13.84
C LYS A 37 -8.39 0.63 12.60
N ASN A 38 -9.65 0.64 12.18
CA ASN A 38 -10.04 -0.10 10.99
C ASN A 38 -9.34 0.42 9.75
N THR A 39 -9.25 1.74 9.63
CA THR A 39 -8.56 2.33 8.50
C THR A 39 -7.09 2.00 8.53
N LEU A 40 -6.47 2.12 9.70
CA LEU A 40 -5.05 1.82 9.82
C LEU A 40 -4.77 0.36 9.53
N GLY A 41 -5.63 -0.53 10.01
CA GLY A 41 -5.48 -1.95 9.72
C GLY A 41 -5.62 -2.26 8.24
N ALA A 42 -6.54 -1.59 7.57
CA ALA A 42 -6.70 -1.79 6.13
C ALA A 42 -5.46 -1.30 5.37
N TYR A 43 -4.92 -0.14 5.76
CA TYR A 43 -3.69 0.33 5.13
C TYR A 43 -2.54 -0.64 5.36
N ARG A 44 -2.42 -1.13 6.59
CA ARG A 44 -1.36 -2.07 6.90
C ARG A 44 -1.47 -3.32 6.05
N ALA A 45 -2.68 -3.87 5.95
CA ALA A 45 -2.89 -5.09 5.17
C ALA A 45 -2.53 -4.87 3.70
N ASP A 46 -2.97 -3.75 3.14
CA ASP A 46 -2.68 -3.44 1.74
C ASP A 46 -1.18 -3.30 1.51
N LEU A 47 -0.52 -2.56 2.39
CA LEU A 47 0.90 -2.29 2.22
C LEU A 47 1.73 -3.54 2.44
N MET A 48 1.37 -4.35 3.42
CA MET A 48 2.13 -5.58 3.66
C MET A 48 1.93 -6.60 2.55
N THR A 49 0.75 -6.62 1.93
CA THR A 49 0.56 -7.48 0.76
C THR A 49 1.51 -7.08 -0.36
N LEU A 50 1.64 -5.77 -0.58
CA LEU A 50 2.59 -5.29 -1.58
C LEU A 50 4.02 -5.63 -1.17
N GLY A 51 4.35 -5.39 0.09
CA GLY A 51 5.71 -5.66 0.57
C GLY A 51 6.12 -7.11 0.41
N ARG A 52 5.21 -8.01 0.72
CA ARG A 52 5.50 -9.43 0.57
C ARG A 52 5.68 -9.81 -0.90
N GLY A 53 4.86 -9.22 -1.78
CA GLY A 53 5.03 -9.47 -3.20
C GLY A 53 6.37 -8.99 -3.72
N LEU A 54 6.79 -7.81 -3.25
CA LEU A 54 8.08 -7.28 -3.69
C LEU A 54 9.25 -8.09 -3.15
N SER A 55 9.10 -8.70 -2.00
CA SER A 55 10.19 -9.47 -1.42
C SER A 55 10.58 -10.63 -2.31
N GLU A 56 9.66 -11.12 -3.12
CA GLU A 56 9.98 -12.18 -4.05
C GLU A 56 10.98 -11.74 -5.10
N ASN A 57 11.07 -10.43 -5.33
CA ASN A 57 12.04 -9.86 -6.24
C ASN A 57 13.17 -9.18 -5.47
N ASN A 58 13.31 -9.54 -4.21
CA ASN A 58 14.37 -9.03 -3.34
C ASN A 58 14.30 -7.52 -3.19
N LYS A 59 13.08 -7.00 -3.02
CA LYS A 59 12.86 -5.58 -2.80
C LYS A 59 12.03 -5.39 -1.54
N SER A 60 12.26 -4.28 -0.85
CA SER A 60 11.36 -3.86 0.21
C SER A 60 10.40 -2.83 -0.36
N ILE A 61 9.38 -2.49 0.44
CA ILE A 61 8.27 -1.71 -0.09
C ILE A 61 8.69 -0.34 -0.60
N GLU A 62 9.66 0.28 0.05
CA GLU A 62 10.06 1.62 -0.40
C GLU A 62 10.83 1.59 -1.70
N GLN A 63 11.19 0.42 -2.18
CA GLN A 63 11.94 0.27 -3.42
C GLN A 63 11.06 -0.02 -4.62
N ALA A 64 9.74 -0.07 -4.42
CA ALA A 64 8.83 -0.35 -5.53
C ALA A 64 8.93 0.73 -6.59
N ASP A 65 8.86 0.31 -7.85
CA ASP A 65 8.76 1.29 -8.93
C ASP A 65 7.39 1.14 -9.59
N LYS A 66 7.13 1.96 -10.58
CA LYS A 66 5.83 1.96 -11.25
C LYS A 66 5.50 0.59 -11.82
N ALA A 67 6.48 -0.06 -12.44
CA ALA A 67 6.26 -1.37 -13.03
C ALA A 67 5.86 -2.40 -11.98
N ASP A 68 6.50 -2.34 -10.80
CA ASP A 68 6.15 -3.25 -9.71
C ASP A 68 4.71 -3.05 -9.28
N LEU A 69 4.28 -1.79 -9.17
CA LEU A 69 2.92 -1.51 -8.73
C LEU A 69 1.89 -1.92 -9.77
N LEU A 70 2.19 -1.68 -11.03
CA LEU A 70 1.27 -2.08 -12.09
C LEU A 70 1.15 -3.59 -12.16
N ASP A 71 2.26 -4.30 -11.97
CA ASP A 71 2.25 -5.74 -11.96
C ASP A 71 1.43 -6.28 -10.79
N PHE A 72 1.59 -5.67 -9.63
CA PHE A 72 0.84 -6.06 -8.46
C PHE A 72 -0.66 -5.91 -8.71
N ILE A 73 -1.06 -4.76 -9.25
CA ILE A 73 -2.47 -4.50 -9.49
C ILE A 73 -3.02 -5.44 -10.56
N ALA A 74 -2.24 -5.69 -11.61
CA ALA A 74 -2.68 -6.59 -12.67
C ALA A 74 -2.92 -7.99 -12.12
N LYS A 75 -2.04 -8.46 -11.25
CA LYS A 75 -2.22 -9.78 -10.67
C LYS A 75 -3.45 -9.84 -9.78
N ARG A 76 -3.72 -8.77 -9.03
CA ARG A 76 -4.91 -8.75 -8.20
C ARG A 76 -6.16 -8.79 -9.06
N VAL A 77 -6.17 -8.07 -10.16
CA VAL A 77 -7.32 -8.09 -11.06
C VAL A 77 -7.51 -9.47 -11.66
N GLU A 78 -6.42 -10.13 -12.03
CA GLU A 78 -6.51 -11.48 -12.57
C GLU A 78 -7.08 -12.46 -11.56
N LEU A 79 -6.84 -12.21 -10.28
CA LEU A 79 -7.36 -13.07 -9.22
C LEU A 79 -8.78 -12.70 -8.81
N GLY A 80 -9.39 -11.75 -9.51
CA GLY A 80 -10.77 -11.42 -9.26
C GLY A 80 -11.00 -10.23 -8.35
N ALA A 81 -9.97 -9.45 -8.07
CA ALA A 81 -10.15 -8.28 -7.21
C ALA A 81 -11.07 -7.28 -7.89
N LYS A 82 -11.92 -6.66 -7.09
CA LYS A 82 -12.87 -5.70 -7.63
C LYS A 82 -12.19 -4.34 -7.79
N PRO A 83 -12.68 -3.52 -8.72
CA PRO A 83 -12.08 -2.20 -8.91
C PRO A 83 -12.02 -1.38 -7.62
N ARG A 84 -13.02 -1.51 -6.77
CA ARG A 84 -13.03 -0.78 -5.51
C ARG A 84 -11.88 -1.19 -4.61
N SER A 85 -11.56 -2.49 -4.58
CA SER A 85 -10.45 -2.98 -3.78
C SER A 85 -9.12 -2.49 -4.31
N THR A 86 -8.94 -2.53 -5.63
CA THR A 86 -7.68 -2.07 -6.20
C THR A 86 -7.54 -0.55 -6.05
N ALA A 87 -8.63 0.20 -6.12
CA ALA A 87 -8.58 1.63 -5.89
C ALA A 87 -8.16 1.93 -4.45
N ARG A 88 -8.71 1.19 -3.50
CA ARG A 88 -8.34 1.37 -2.10
C ARG A 88 -6.86 1.07 -1.90
N GLN A 89 -6.38 -0.02 -2.48
CA GLN A 89 -4.97 -0.39 -2.35
C GLN A 89 -4.07 0.68 -2.94
N LEU A 90 -4.44 1.18 -4.11
CA LEU A 90 -3.63 2.21 -4.73
C LEU A 90 -3.61 3.48 -3.90
N SER A 91 -4.73 3.82 -3.27
CA SER A 91 -4.76 4.97 -2.39
C SER A 91 -3.82 4.78 -1.20
N SER A 92 -3.80 3.58 -0.63
CA SER A 92 -2.88 3.26 0.46
C SER A 92 -1.44 3.44 0.00
N PHE A 93 -1.13 2.96 -1.20
CA PHE A 93 0.23 3.08 -1.74
C PHE A 93 0.59 4.55 -1.93
N ARG A 94 -0.32 5.36 -2.46
CA ARG A 94 -0.03 6.77 -2.66
C ARG A 94 0.30 7.48 -1.36
N ARG A 95 -0.47 7.21 -0.32
CA ARG A 95 -0.21 7.84 0.95
C ARG A 95 1.13 7.40 1.51
N PHE A 96 1.43 6.11 1.38
CA PHE A 96 2.69 5.59 1.88
C PHE A 96 3.87 6.24 1.17
N PHE A 97 3.82 6.31 -0.17
CA PHE A 97 4.96 6.86 -0.90
C PHE A 97 5.10 8.36 -0.71
N ARG A 98 4.01 9.08 -0.47
CA ARG A 98 4.11 10.48 -0.07
C ARG A 98 4.86 10.61 1.25
N TYR A 99 4.54 9.74 2.20
CA TYR A 99 5.22 9.74 3.47
C TYR A 99 6.71 9.44 3.28
N ILE A 100 7.04 8.43 2.48
CA ILE A 100 8.42 8.04 2.25
C ILE A 100 9.20 9.20 1.61
N MET A 101 8.58 9.91 0.67
CA MET A 101 9.23 11.06 0.06
C MET A 101 9.42 12.20 1.05
N ARG A 102 8.41 12.43 1.87
CA ARG A 102 8.50 13.48 2.88
C ARG A 102 9.63 13.21 3.86
N GLU A 103 9.85 11.94 4.16
CA GLU A 103 10.93 11.56 5.08
C GLU A 103 12.29 11.51 4.40
N GLY A 104 12.35 11.78 3.12
CA GLY A 104 13.62 11.80 2.41
C GLY A 104 14.17 10.45 2.02
N MET A 105 13.36 9.41 2.09
CA MET A 105 13.81 8.06 1.77
C MET A 105 13.85 7.79 0.28
N ARG A 106 13.13 8.58 -0.50
CA ARG A 106 13.26 8.52 -1.95
C ARG A 106 12.81 9.85 -2.52
N ASP A 107 13.19 10.11 -3.75
CA ASP A 107 12.91 11.38 -4.37
C ASP A 107 11.97 11.29 -5.55
N SER A 108 11.29 10.17 -5.70
CA SER A 108 10.28 10.03 -6.73
C SER A 108 9.11 9.23 -6.18
N ASP A 109 7.95 9.44 -6.79
CA ASP A 109 6.71 8.78 -6.36
C ASP A 109 6.29 7.81 -7.44
N PRO A 110 6.42 6.51 -7.21
CA PRO A 110 6.08 5.53 -8.24
C PRO A 110 4.59 5.48 -8.54
N THR A 111 3.75 6.07 -7.69
CA THR A 111 2.31 6.08 -7.94
C THR A 111 1.86 7.30 -8.71
N ALA A 112 2.76 8.25 -8.97
CA ALA A 112 2.34 9.54 -9.50
C ALA A 112 1.66 9.43 -10.86
N GLU A 113 2.10 8.49 -11.67
CA GLU A 113 1.57 8.35 -13.01
C GLU A 113 0.56 7.22 -13.16
N ILE A 114 0.18 6.62 -12.06
CA ILE A 114 -0.77 5.51 -12.11
C ILE A 114 -2.17 6.07 -11.90
N GLU A 115 -3.06 5.76 -12.82
CA GLU A 115 -4.44 6.24 -12.70
C GLU A 115 -5.22 5.33 -11.79
N MET A 116 -6.10 5.92 -11.01
CA MET A 116 -6.97 5.14 -10.15
C MET A 116 -7.98 4.37 -11.00
N PRO A 117 -8.26 3.12 -10.65
CA PRO A 117 -9.29 2.38 -11.36
C PRO A 117 -10.64 3.06 -11.22
N ARG A 118 -11.45 2.95 -12.25
CA ARG A 118 -12.79 3.49 -12.17
C ARG A 118 -13.66 2.59 -11.35
N ILE A 119 -14.48 3.20 -10.53
CA ILE A 119 -15.38 2.45 -9.67
C ILE A 119 -16.79 2.79 -10.07
N GLY A 120 -17.46 1.86 -10.71
CA GLY A 120 -18.81 2.07 -11.15
C GLY A 120 -18.84 2.97 -12.37
N ARG A 121 -19.82 2.77 -13.19
CA ARG A 121 -19.89 3.53 -14.38
C ARG A 121 -20.48 4.85 -14.14
N SER A 122 -21.16 4.98 -13.07
CA SER A 122 -21.87 6.20 -12.82
C SER A 122 -20.99 7.32 -12.32
N LEU A 123 -19.77 7.04 -11.94
CA LEU A 123 -18.91 8.08 -11.42
C LEU A 123 -18.12 8.72 -12.54
N PRO A 124 -18.31 10.00 -12.77
CA PRO A 124 -17.61 10.65 -13.87
C PRO A 124 -16.16 10.98 -13.56
N LYS A 125 -15.75 10.83 -12.34
CA LYS A 125 -14.38 11.13 -11.97
C LYS A 125 -13.85 10.06 -11.09
N THR A 126 -12.53 9.99 -10.99
CA THR A 126 -11.92 8.99 -10.13
C THR A 126 -12.09 9.38 -8.69
N LEU A 127 -11.98 8.40 -7.81
CA LEU A 127 -12.02 8.67 -6.40
C LEU A 127 -10.77 9.39 -5.97
N SER A 128 -10.93 10.35 -5.10
CA SER A 128 -9.79 10.97 -4.47
C SER A 128 -9.39 10.12 -3.27
N GLU A 129 -8.24 10.45 -2.71
CA GLU A 129 -7.81 9.75 -1.51
C GLU A 129 -8.77 9.97 -0.36
N ASP A 130 -9.33 11.15 -0.27
CA ASP A 130 -10.27 11.43 0.80
C ASP A 130 -11.53 10.59 0.66
N GLU A 131 -11.97 10.37 -0.56
CA GLU A 131 -13.14 9.54 -0.79
C GLU A 131 -12.86 8.09 -0.42
N VAL A 132 -11.66 7.61 -0.72
CA VAL A 132 -11.30 6.26 -0.35
C VAL A 132 -11.19 6.14 1.17
N ASP A 133 -10.65 7.15 1.83
CA ASP A 133 -10.61 7.16 3.29
C ASP A 133 -12.00 7.07 3.88
N ALA A 134 -12.95 7.78 3.29
CA ALA A 134 -14.31 7.73 3.78
C ALA A 134 -14.89 6.33 3.66
N LEU A 135 -14.57 5.63 2.58
CA LEU A 135 -15.01 4.25 2.43
C LEU A 135 -14.39 3.35 3.50
N LEU A 136 -13.13 3.56 3.79
CA LEU A 136 -12.46 2.72 4.78
C LEU A 136 -12.95 2.99 6.19
N ASN A 137 -13.34 4.24 6.46
CA ASN A 137 -13.79 4.59 7.79
C ASN A 137 -15.28 4.34 8.01
N ALA A 138 -16.03 4.15 6.98
CA ALA A 138 -17.47 3.98 7.11
C ALA A 138 -17.78 2.53 7.48
N PRO A 139 -18.33 2.28 8.63
CA PRO A 139 -18.66 0.91 9.02
C PRO A 139 -19.85 0.44 8.23
N ASN A 140 -19.92 -0.70 7.91
CA ASN A 140 -21.03 -1.25 7.26
C ASN A 140 -21.36 -0.75 5.99
N THR A 141 -20.50 -0.14 5.41
CA THR A 141 -20.87 0.39 4.22
C THR A 141 -21.07 -0.61 3.27
N ASP A 142 -20.77 -1.52 3.46
CA ASP A 142 -20.96 -2.37 2.62
C ASP A 142 -21.79 -3.18 2.84
N GLU A 143 -22.08 -3.19 3.23
CA GLU A 143 -22.90 -3.89 3.29
C GLU A 143 -23.40 -3.63 2.67
#